data_c9e80dabbe9af5360310de7d91261f6f
#
_entry.id   c9e80dabbe9af5360310de7d91261f6f
#
_cell.length_a   1.000
_cell.length_b   1.000
_cell.length_c   1.000
_cell.angle_alpha   90.00
_cell.angle_beta   90.00
_cell.angle_gamma   90.00
#
_symmetry.space_group_name_H-M   'P 1'
#
loop_
_entity.id
_entity.type
_entity.pdbx_description
1 polymer ?
#
loop_
_entity_poly.entity_id
_entity_poly.type
_entity_poly.pdbx_seq_one_letter_code
_entity_poly.pdbx_strand_id
1 'polypeptide(L)'
;MNEKMTQAERLDFLVEQFKADSIDYKDLQTPGDVVGKRRLLRSLMNIRSPRHIDDLILRVQDEYLKGVADEHGIVEVNDIPIRSECLSIWQGDITRLSVDAIVNAANSQMLGCFIPMHTCIDNCIHTYAGIQLREECNRQMNQLRAKFGADYEQPTGIPMLTDGYNLPAKKVIHVVGPIVQFSLTHELEQDLANCYINTLNMCMENSLKTVAFCCISTGVFHFPNERAAEIAVSTVRSWLSEHPGVMDRVIFNVFKDEDRGYY
;
A
#
# COMPACT_ATOMS: atom_id res chain seq x y z
N MET A 1 -12.03 28.32 -22.43
CA MET A 1 -10.73 27.63 -22.28
C MET A 1 -10.59 27.30 -20.80
N ASN A 2 -10.74 26.04 -20.39
CA ASN A 2 -10.39 25.64 -19.04
C ASN A 2 -8.86 25.61 -18.97
N GLU A 3 -8.25 26.64 -18.40
CA GLU A 3 -6.83 26.59 -18.09
C GLU A 3 -6.60 25.39 -17.15
N LYS A 4 -5.70 24.50 -17.54
CA LYS A 4 -5.38 23.31 -16.77
C LYS A 4 -4.57 23.75 -15.56
N MET A 5 -5.05 23.51 -14.34
CA MET A 5 -4.35 23.85 -13.10
C MET A 5 -2.92 23.30 -13.11
N THR A 6 -1.98 24.12 -12.65
CA THR A 6 -0.61 23.69 -12.36
C THR A 6 -0.55 22.82 -11.11
N GLN A 7 0.55 22.10 -10.87
CA GLN A 7 0.74 21.33 -9.65
C GLN A 7 0.66 22.19 -8.37
N ALA A 8 1.15 23.43 -8.42
CA ALA A 8 1.08 24.34 -7.29
C ALA A 8 -0.37 24.77 -7.00
N GLU A 9 -1.14 25.10 -8.03
CA GLU A 9 -2.55 25.48 -7.91
C GLU A 9 -3.40 24.29 -7.41
N ARG A 10 -3.12 23.06 -7.89
CA ARG A 10 -3.77 21.86 -7.35
C ARG A 10 -3.49 21.65 -5.88
N LEU A 11 -2.22 21.81 -5.47
CA LEU A 11 -1.80 21.69 -4.07
C LEU A 11 -2.54 22.71 -3.20
N ASP A 12 -2.58 23.99 -3.62
CA ASP A 12 -3.27 25.06 -2.89
C ASP A 12 -4.77 24.78 -2.77
N PHE A 13 -5.40 24.41 -3.88
CA PHE A 13 -6.81 24.03 -3.91
C PHE A 13 -7.10 22.86 -2.95
N LEU A 14 -6.32 21.77 -3.04
CA LEU A 14 -6.55 20.57 -2.22
C LEU A 14 -6.34 20.83 -0.73
N VAL A 15 -5.32 21.60 -0.36
CA VAL A 15 -5.11 21.99 1.06
C VAL A 15 -6.35 22.69 1.61
N GLU A 16 -6.89 23.67 0.90
CA GLU A 16 -8.07 24.41 1.38
C GLU A 16 -9.34 23.54 1.39
N GLN A 17 -9.54 22.68 0.38
CA GLN A 17 -10.69 21.76 0.36
C GLN A 17 -10.64 20.71 1.47
N PHE A 18 -9.47 20.10 1.72
CA PHE A 18 -9.32 19.11 2.80
C PHE A 18 -9.38 19.75 4.20
N LYS A 19 -8.97 21.00 4.37
CA LYS A 19 -9.21 21.76 5.60
C LYS A 19 -10.72 21.99 5.80
N ALA A 20 -11.41 22.46 4.76
CA ALA A 20 -12.85 22.70 4.81
C ALA A 20 -13.69 21.44 5.06
N ASP A 21 -13.23 20.28 4.57
CA ASP A 21 -13.84 18.97 4.80
C ASP A 21 -13.70 18.49 6.27
N SER A 22 -12.84 19.12 7.07
CA SER A 22 -12.62 18.78 8.47
C SER A 22 -13.19 19.84 9.42
N ILE A 23 -14.00 19.41 10.40
CA ILE A 23 -14.53 20.30 11.43
C ILE A 23 -13.40 20.85 12.32
N ASP A 24 -12.42 20.00 12.63
CA ASP A 24 -11.36 20.31 13.60
C ASP A 24 -10.21 21.13 13.02
N TYR A 25 -10.02 21.09 11.68
CA TYR A 25 -8.83 21.65 11.02
C TYR A 25 -9.16 22.78 10.02
N LYS A 26 -10.42 23.18 9.89
CA LYS A 26 -10.85 24.24 8.93
C LYS A 26 -10.14 25.58 9.14
N ASP A 27 -9.82 25.91 10.39
CA ASP A 27 -9.20 27.17 10.77
C ASP A 27 -7.67 27.07 10.91
N LEU A 28 -7.07 25.91 10.54
CA LEU A 28 -5.63 25.72 10.60
C LEU A 28 -4.91 26.65 9.62
N GLN A 29 -3.86 27.32 10.08
CA GLN A 29 -3.06 28.18 9.22
C GLN A 29 -2.34 27.36 8.15
N THR A 30 -2.53 27.73 6.88
CA THR A 30 -1.84 27.11 5.75
C THR A 30 -0.38 27.58 5.69
N PRO A 31 0.61 26.67 5.63
CA PRO A 31 2.01 27.05 5.43
C PRO A 31 2.23 27.85 4.14
N GLY A 32 3.17 28.79 4.16
CA GLY A 32 3.47 29.61 2.98
C GLY A 32 4.33 28.90 1.91
N ASP A 33 5.07 27.88 2.31
CA ASP A 33 5.99 27.15 1.43
C ASP A 33 5.38 25.83 0.93
N VAL A 34 5.90 25.34 -0.21
CA VAL A 34 5.39 24.12 -0.88
C VAL A 34 5.57 22.88 -0.02
N VAL A 35 6.69 22.77 0.70
CA VAL A 35 6.99 21.60 1.53
C VAL A 35 5.99 21.51 2.69
N GLY A 36 5.74 22.63 3.36
CA GLY A 36 4.75 22.73 4.42
C GLY A 36 3.34 22.38 3.93
N LYS A 37 2.93 22.91 2.76
CA LYS A 37 1.63 22.61 2.15
C LYS A 37 1.50 21.11 1.81
N ARG A 38 2.51 20.47 1.23
CA ARG A 38 2.53 19.02 0.93
C ARG A 38 2.39 18.19 2.21
N ARG A 39 3.08 18.57 3.28
CA ARG A 39 2.98 17.91 4.59
C ARG A 39 1.59 18.08 5.20
N LEU A 40 1.01 19.27 5.10
CA LEU A 40 -0.35 19.55 5.59
C LEU A 40 -1.38 18.73 4.81
N LEU A 41 -1.34 18.74 3.48
CA LEU A 41 -2.23 17.96 2.64
C LEU A 41 -2.16 16.47 3.00
N ARG A 42 -0.95 15.89 3.05
CA ARG A 42 -0.76 14.50 3.45
C ARG A 42 -1.34 14.21 4.84
N SER A 43 -1.10 15.08 5.82
CA SER A 43 -1.63 14.92 7.18
C SER A 43 -3.16 14.90 7.17
N LEU A 44 -3.81 15.83 6.46
CA LEU A 44 -5.27 15.90 6.32
C LEU A 44 -5.83 14.63 5.65
N MET A 45 -5.20 14.14 4.58
CA MET A 45 -5.58 12.89 3.93
C MET A 45 -5.42 11.68 4.86
N ASN A 46 -4.33 11.63 5.66
CA ASN A 46 -4.08 10.52 6.57
C ASN A 46 -5.15 10.38 7.66
N ILE A 47 -5.58 11.49 8.27
CA ILE A 47 -6.57 11.47 9.35
C ILE A 47 -8.02 11.41 8.86
N ARG A 48 -8.25 11.58 7.57
CA ARG A 48 -9.60 11.61 7.00
C ARG A 48 -10.27 10.24 7.10
N SER A 49 -11.41 10.20 7.80
CA SER A 49 -12.27 9.00 7.81
C SER A 49 -12.87 8.75 6.42
N PRO A 50 -13.15 7.48 6.06
CA PRO A 50 -13.75 7.15 4.77
C PRO A 50 -15.15 7.78 4.67
N ARG A 51 -15.34 8.65 3.69
CA ARG A 51 -16.60 9.29 3.34
C ARG A 51 -16.52 9.90 1.96
N HIS A 52 -17.68 10.08 1.33
CA HIS A 52 -17.76 10.77 0.03
C HIS A 52 -17.20 12.20 0.09
N ILE A 53 -16.63 12.64 -1.00
CA ILE A 53 -16.19 14.02 -1.24
C ILE A 53 -16.63 14.44 -2.66
N ASP A 54 -16.67 15.73 -2.93
CA ASP A 54 -17.05 16.25 -4.24
C ASP A 54 -16.14 15.71 -5.36
N ASP A 55 -16.75 15.34 -6.50
CA ASP A 55 -16.06 14.77 -7.66
C ASP A 55 -15.00 15.70 -8.25
N LEU A 56 -15.15 17.03 -8.12
CA LEU A 56 -14.13 17.97 -8.56
C LEU A 56 -12.88 17.84 -7.70
N ILE A 57 -13.04 17.71 -6.38
CA ILE A 57 -11.91 17.55 -5.45
C ILE A 57 -11.19 16.23 -5.75
N LEU A 58 -11.92 15.14 -6.00
CA LEU A 58 -11.34 13.87 -6.40
C LEU A 58 -10.53 13.97 -7.70
N ARG A 59 -11.08 14.61 -8.74
CA ARG A 59 -10.35 14.80 -10.00
C ARG A 59 -9.07 15.60 -9.82
N VAL A 60 -9.13 16.69 -9.04
CA VAL A 60 -7.94 17.51 -8.78
C VAL A 60 -6.90 16.73 -7.97
N GLN A 61 -7.35 15.94 -6.98
CA GLN A 61 -6.48 15.04 -6.23
C GLN A 61 -5.79 14.03 -7.15
N ASP A 62 -6.55 13.39 -8.04
CA ASP A 62 -6.01 12.39 -8.96
C ASP A 62 -4.95 12.98 -9.89
N GLU A 63 -5.23 14.17 -10.47
CA GLU A 63 -4.24 14.87 -11.28
C GLU A 63 -3.00 15.29 -10.46
N TYR A 64 -3.20 15.71 -9.22
CA TYR A 64 -2.10 16.07 -8.32
C TYR A 64 -1.23 14.86 -7.98
N LEU A 65 -1.84 13.75 -7.55
CA LEU A 65 -1.10 12.55 -7.12
C LEU A 65 -0.38 11.86 -8.29
N LYS A 66 -0.97 11.85 -9.49
CA LYS A 66 -0.27 11.39 -10.71
C LYS A 66 0.95 12.25 -11.01
N GLY A 67 0.83 13.57 -10.90
CA GLY A 67 1.98 14.46 -11.04
C GLY A 67 3.05 14.24 -9.96
N VAL A 68 2.65 13.89 -8.73
CA VAL A 68 3.61 13.51 -7.67
C VAL A 68 4.30 12.19 -7.98
N ALA A 69 3.58 11.20 -8.53
CA ALA A 69 4.18 9.93 -8.95
C ALA A 69 5.23 10.14 -10.06
N ASP A 70 4.93 11.01 -11.04
CA ASP A 70 5.88 11.39 -12.10
C ASP A 70 7.11 12.11 -11.51
N GLU A 71 6.92 13.04 -10.56
CA GLU A 71 8.03 13.74 -9.87
C GLU A 71 8.95 12.78 -9.09
N HIS A 72 8.38 11.74 -8.46
CA HIS A 72 9.14 10.71 -7.73
C HIS A 72 9.85 9.73 -8.67
N GLY A 73 9.41 9.67 -9.92
CA GLY A 73 9.91 8.74 -10.94
C GLY A 73 9.31 7.35 -10.80
N ILE A 74 8.57 6.94 -11.82
CA ILE A 74 7.99 5.58 -11.91
C ILE A 74 9.10 4.60 -12.28
N VAL A 75 9.03 3.40 -11.71
CA VAL A 75 9.98 2.31 -11.97
C VAL A 75 9.22 1.17 -12.65
N GLU A 76 9.59 0.89 -13.90
CA GLU A 76 8.97 -0.18 -14.67
C GLU A 76 9.54 -1.55 -14.25
N VAL A 77 8.70 -2.58 -14.29
CA VAL A 77 9.12 -3.95 -13.91
C VAL A 77 10.33 -4.43 -14.69
N ASN A 78 10.47 -4.00 -15.95
CA ASN A 78 11.58 -4.39 -16.82
C ASN A 78 12.92 -3.72 -16.47
N ASP A 79 12.88 -2.62 -15.71
CA ASP A 79 14.08 -1.95 -15.22
C ASP A 79 14.70 -2.64 -14.00
N ILE A 80 13.96 -3.62 -13.42
CA ILE A 80 14.39 -4.35 -12.23
C ILE A 80 15.05 -5.68 -12.66
N PRO A 81 16.34 -5.91 -12.35
CA PRO A 81 17.01 -7.14 -12.74
C PRO A 81 16.38 -8.40 -12.13
N ILE A 82 16.28 -9.44 -12.93
CA ILE A 82 15.92 -10.77 -12.47
C ILE A 82 17.13 -11.38 -11.76
N ARG A 83 16.91 -11.97 -10.58
CA ARG A 83 17.94 -12.68 -9.81
C ARG A 83 17.91 -14.19 -10.07
N SER A 84 16.74 -14.78 -10.09
CA SER A 84 16.55 -16.21 -10.30
C SER A 84 15.14 -16.45 -10.83
N GLU A 85 14.99 -17.22 -11.91
CA GLU A 85 13.69 -17.50 -12.55
C GLU A 85 12.89 -16.20 -12.83
N CYS A 86 11.76 -16.00 -12.12
CA CYS A 86 10.97 -14.77 -12.18
C CYS A 86 11.11 -13.88 -10.93
N LEU A 87 12.09 -14.17 -10.06
CA LEU A 87 12.31 -13.42 -8.80
C LEU A 87 13.24 -12.24 -9.00
N SER A 88 12.90 -11.15 -8.35
CA SER A 88 13.70 -9.93 -8.28
C SER A 88 13.75 -9.40 -6.86
N ILE A 89 14.81 -8.65 -6.55
CA ILE A 89 14.91 -7.84 -5.34
C ILE A 89 15.05 -6.39 -5.82
N TRP A 90 14.23 -5.52 -5.27
CA TRP A 90 14.32 -4.10 -5.56
C TRP A 90 14.28 -3.28 -4.27
N GLN A 91 15.22 -2.33 -4.15
CA GLN A 91 15.31 -1.45 -2.99
C GLN A 91 14.77 -0.08 -3.34
N GLY A 92 13.72 0.33 -2.66
CA GLY A 92 13.10 1.64 -2.86
C GLY A 92 11.67 1.71 -2.37
N ASP A 93 10.99 2.78 -2.76
CA ASP A 93 9.60 3.04 -2.40
C ASP A 93 8.64 2.26 -3.30
N ILE A 94 7.98 1.24 -2.76
CA ILE A 94 7.05 0.35 -3.47
C ILE A 94 5.93 1.11 -4.21
N THR A 95 5.58 2.31 -3.75
CA THR A 95 4.53 3.13 -4.37
C THR A 95 4.93 3.69 -5.75
N ARG A 96 6.21 3.53 -6.15
CA ARG A 96 6.73 3.93 -7.45
C ARG A 96 6.70 2.81 -8.49
N LEU A 97 6.38 1.58 -8.11
CA LEU A 97 6.46 0.42 -8.98
C LEU A 97 5.26 0.32 -9.94
N SER A 98 5.56 0.26 -11.23
CA SER A 98 4.60 -0.04 -12.30
C SER A 98 4.51 -1.56 -12.49
N VAL A 99 3.63 -2.20 -11.74
CA VAL A 99 3.38 -3.64 -11.70
C VAL A 99 1.88 -3.93 -11.67
N ASP A 100 1.46 -5.19 -11.86
CA ASP A 100 0.04 -5.52 -11.74
C ASP A 100 -0.47 -5.34 -10.31
N ALA A 101 0.32 -5.71 -9.29
CA ALA A 101 -0.06 -5.51 -7.90
C ALA A 101 1.13 -5.18 -6.99
N ILE A 102 0.90 -4.33 -6.01
CA ILE A 102 1.76 -4.18 -4.83
C ILE A 102 1.06 -4.72 -3.59
N VAL A 103 1.83 -5.23 -2.64
CA VAL A 103 1.31 -5.75 -1.38
C VAL A 103 1.41 -4.70 -0.28
N ASN A 104 0.29 -4.46 0.38
CA ASN A 104 0.19 -3.62 1.57
C ASN A 104 0.16 -4.48 2.83
N ALA A 105 1.10 -4.28 3.74
CA ALA A 105 1.04 -4.83 5.09
C ALA A 105 0.06 -4.00 5.93
N ALA A 106 -1.20 -4.41 5.90
CA ALA A 106 -2.33 -3.72 6.51
C ALA A 106 -2.55 -4.10 7.98
N ASN A 107 -3.36 -3.32 8.68
CA ASN A 107 -3.94 -3.69 9.96
C ASN A 107 -5.30 -4.41 9.76
N SER A 108 -5.82 -5.06 10.82
CA SER A 108 -7.05 -5.84 10.75
C SER A 108 -8.31 -5.04 10.41
N GLN A 109 -8.29 -3.72 10.59
CA GLN A 109 -9.39 -2.83 10.18
C GLN A 109 -9.40 -2.54 8.68
N MET A 110 -8.29 -2.78 7.98
CA MET A 110 -8.09 -2.52 6.54
C MET A 110 -8.24 -1.05 6.11
N LEU A 111 -8.34 -0.11 7.05
CA LEU A 111 -8.63 1.29 6.76
C LEU A 111 -7.38 2.18 6.61
N GLY A 112 -6.20 1.57 6.57
CA GLY A 112 -4.94 2.30 6.52
C GLY A 112 -4.51 2.85 7.88
N CYS A 113 -3.37 3.51 7.89
CA CYS A 113 -2.82 4.15 9.09
C CYS A 113 -3.29 5.61 9.15
N PHE A 114 -3.91 5.99 10.28
CA PHE A 114 -4.44 7.35 10.52
C PHE A 114 -3.43 8.31 11.17
N ILE A 115 -2.21 7.85 11.47
CA ILE A 115 -1.18 8.71 12.09
C ILE A 115 -0.63 9.67 11.03
N PRO A 116 -0.76 11.01 11.24
CA PRO A 116 -0.27 12.00 10.30
C PRO A 116 1.22 11.81 9.98
N MET A 117 1.58 11.83 8.71
CA MET A 117 2.97 11.74 8.25
C MET A 117 3.71 10.46 8.67
N HIS A 118 3.01 9.41 9.13
CA HIS A 118 3.66 8.15 9.46
C HIS A 118 4.31 7.53 8.22
N THR A 119 5.46 6.87 8.43
CA THR A 119 6.29 6.33 7.35
C THR A 119 6.08 4.83 7.12
N CYS A 120 5.09 4.20 7.79
CA CYS A 120 4.76 2.81 7.49
C CYS A 120 4.21 2.67 6.07
N ILE A 121 4.36 1.48 5.51
CA ILE A 121 3.94 1.20 4.15
C ILE A 121 2.44 1.42 3.95
N ASP A 122 1.62 1.07 4.92
CA ASP A 122 0.17 1.25 4.91
C ASP A 122 -0.22 2.73 4.78
N ASN A 123 0.45 3.64 5.54
CA ASN A 123 0.25 5.08 5.39
C ASN A 123 0.68 5.59 4.02
N CYS A 124 1.85 5.16 3.52
CA CYS A 124 2.38 5.59 2.24
C CYS A 124 1.48 5.15 1.08
N ILE A 125 1.05 3.89 1.05
CA ILE A 125 0.17 3.37 0.00
C ILE A 125 -1.16 4.13 0.00
N HIS A 126 -1.81 4.31 1.16
CA HIS A 126 -3.06 5.07 1.26
C HIS A 126 -2.90 6.54 0.88
N THR A 127 -1.74 7.15 1.18
CA THR A 127 -1.45 8.53 0.78
C THR A 127 -1.37 8.66 -0.75
N TYR A 128 -0.56 7.84 -1.41
CA TYR A 128 -0.28 7.99 -2.84
C TYR A 128 -1.35 7.38 -3.74
N ALA A 129 -2.13 6.41 -3.25
CA ALA A 129 -3.33 5.95 -3.94
C ALA A 129 -4.44 7.01 -3.96
N GLY A 130 -4.53 7.83 -2.92
CA GLY A 130 -5.60 8.80 -2.72
C GLY A 130 -6.69 8.28 -1.78
N ILE A 131 -7.61 9.19 -1.40
CA ILE A 131 -8.64 8.89 -0.39
C ILE A 131 -9.64 7.80 -0.83
N GLN A 132 -9.77 7.56 -2.13
CA GLN A 132 -10.65 6.52 -2.69
C GLN A 132 -10.26 5.12 -2.22
N LEU A 133 -8.96 4.86 -2.01
CA LEU A 133 -8.49 3.56 -1.53
C LEU A 133 -9.10 3.22 -0.16
N ARG A 134 -9.07 4.17 0.78
CA ARG A 134 -9.66 3.97 2.11
C ARG A 134 -11.18 3.81 2.05
N GLU A 135 -11.84 4.55 1.17
CA GLU A 135 -13.28 4.45 0.97
C GLU A 135 -13.67 3.08 0.43
N GLU A 136 -12.94 2.55 -0.54
CA GLU A 136 -13.15 1.20 -1.08
C GLU A 136 -12.87 0.11 -0.03
N CYS A 137 -11.77 0.21 0.71
CA CYS A 137 -11.48 -0.70 1.82
C CYS A 137 -12.62 -0.71 2.85
N ASN A 138 -13.12 0.46 3.22
CA ASN A 138 -14.27 0.58 4.14
C ASN A 138 -15.54 -0.04 3.56
N ARG A 139 -15.81 0.14 2.27
CA ARG A 139 -16.97 -0.45 1.59
C ARG A 139 -16.90 -1.99 1.67
N GLN A 140 -15.75 -2.59 1.36
CA GLN A 140 -15.55 -4.03 1.44
C GLN A 140 -15.65 -4.54 2.87
N MET A 141 -15.01 -3.86 3.83
CA MET A 141 -15.09 -4.23 5.25
C MET A 141 -16.51 -4.14 5.80
N ASN A 142 -17.31 -3.15 5.37
CA ASN A 142 -18.72 -3.07 5.77
C ASN A 142 -19.57 -4.22 5.19
N GLN A 143 -19.27 -4.71 3.99
CA GLN A 143 -19.90 -5.91 3.45
C GLN A 143 -19.54 -7.16 4.26
N LEU A 144 -18.26 -7.29 4.67
CA LEU A 144 -17.80 -8.40 5.51
C LEU A 144 -18.43 -8.33 6.91
N ARG A 145 -18.51 -7.14 7.52
CA ARG A 145 -19.22 -6.93 8.80
C ARG A 145 -20.71 -7.24 8.72
N ALA A 146 -21.36 -6.89 7.63
CA ALA A 146 -22.76 -7.26 7.42
C ALA A 146 -22.97 -8.78 7.32
N LYS A 147 -21.96 -9.51 6.81
CA LYS A 147 -22.02 -10.96 6.65
C LYS A 147 -21.61 -11.73 7.90
N PHE A 148 -20.57 -11.27 8.60
CA PHE A 148 -19.93 -12.03 9.68
C PHE A 148 -20.12 -11.43 11.08
N GLY A 149 -20.70 -10.23 11.19
CA GLY A 149 -20.93 -9.52 12.45
C GLY A 149 -20.22 -8.18 12.51
N ALA A 150 -20.75 -7.24 13.30
CA ALA A 150 -20.27 -5.85 13.37
C ALA A 150 -18.80 -5.74 13.83
N ASP A 151 -18.34 -6.68 14.65
CA ASP A 151 -16.98 -6.72 15.21
C ASP A 151 -15.99 -7.46 14.30
N TYR A 152 -16.39 -7.78 13.06
CA TYR A 152 -15.50 -8.47 12.12
C TYR A 152 -14.24 -7.64 11.84
N GLU A 153 -13.11 -8.27 12.02
CA GLU A 153 -11.79 -7.80 11.61
C GLU A 153 -11.20 -8.76 10.56
N GLN A 154 -10.40 -8.24 9.66
CA GLN A 154 -9.75 -9.08 8.65
C GLN A 154 -8.74 -10.02 9.30
N PRO A 155 -8.86 -11.34 9.11
CA PRO A 155 -7.93 -12.30 9.70
C PRO A 155 -6.52 -12.19 9.11
N THR A 156 -5.51 -12.57 9.92
CA THR A 156 -4.13 -12.73 9.46
C THR A 156 -4.04 -13.66 8.26
N GLY A 157 -3.27 -13.29 7.26
CA GLY A 157 -3.02 -14.09 6.07
C GLY A 157 -4.15 -14.13 5.04
N ILE A 158 -5.30 -13.48 5.29
CA ILE A 158 -6.41 -13.42 4.33
C ILE A 158 -6.34 -12.09 3.56
N PRO A 159 -6.02 -12.09 2.27
CA PRO A 159 -5.84 -10.87 1.51
C PRO A 159 -7.17 -10.25 1.06
N MET A 160 -7.15 -8.93 0.82
CA MET A 160 -8.22 -8.14 0.23
C MET A 160 -7.66 -7.37 -0.98
N LEU A 161 -8.36 -7.40 -2.12
CA LEU A 161 -7.93 -6.76 -3.36
C LEU A 161 -8.68 -5.45 -3.60
N THR A 162 -7.94 -4.41 -4.00
CA THR A 162 -8.49 -3.13 -4.46
C THR A 162 -7.80 -2.66 -5.74
N ASP A 163 -8.36 -1.61 -6.37
CA ASP A 163 -7.64 -0.87 -7.39
C ASP A 163 -6.47 -0.08 -6.78
N GLY A 164 -5.45 0.23 -7.61
CA GLY A 164 -4.30 1.05 -7.20
C GLY A 164 -4.57 2.56 -7.25
N TYR A 165 -5.67 2.98 -7.89
CA TYR A 165 -6.08 4.37 -8.09
C TYR A 165 -4.99 5.24 -8.71
N ASN A 166 -4.33 6.13 -7.92
CA ASN A 166 -3.29 7.02 -8.43
C ASN A 166 -1.88 6.45 -8.34
N LEU A 167 -1.72 5.23 -7.86
CA LEU A 167 -0.45 4.51 -7.89
C LEU A 167 -0.11 4.05 -9.31
N PRO A 168 1.17 3.92 -9.68
CA PRO A 168 1.58 3.24 -10.91
C PRO A 168 1.15 1.78 -10.95
N ALA A 169 1.07 1.11 -9.81
CA ALA A 169 0.56 -0.25 -9.69
C ALA A 169 -0.95 -0.30 -9.98
N LYS A 170 -1.41 -1.30 -10.75
CA LYS A 170 -2.83 -1.43 -11.12
C LYS A 170 -3.72 -1.80 -9.93
N LYS A 171 -3.21 -2.63 -9.02
CA LYS A 171 -3.93 -3.17 -7.86
C LYS A 171 -3.11 -3.05 -6.59
N VAL A 172 -3.81 -3.05 -5.46
CA VAL A 172 -3.21 -3.24 -4.13
C VAL A 172 -3.81 -4.48 -3.49
N ILE A 173 -2.95 -5.38 -3.02
CA ILE A 173 -3.35 -6.55 -2.23
C ILE A 173 -3.02 -6.23 -0.77
N HIS A 174 -4.05 -6.04 0.03
CA HIS A 174 -3.92 -5.76 1.46
C HIS A 174 -3.92 -7.08 2.23
N VAL A 175 -2.91 -7.32 3.06
CA VAL A 175 -2.83 -8.52 3.90
C VAL A 175 -2.38 -8.15 5.31
N VAL A 176 -3.04 -8.72 6.32
CA VAL A 176 -2.65 -8.59 7.72
C VAL A 176 -1.57 -9.62 8.01
N GLY A 177 -0.39 -9.17 8.37
CA GLY A 177 0.68 -10.06 8.80
C GLY A 177 0.58 -10.43 10.28
N PRO A 178 1.29 -11.49 10.73
CA PRO A 178 1.34 -11.87 12.15
C PRO A 178 2.07 -10.83 13.00
N ILE A 179 1.63 -10.68 14.27
CA ILE A 179 2.25 -9.79 15.25
C ILE A 179 3.03 -10.63 16.26
N VAL A 180 4.33 -10.38 16.38
CA VAL A 180 5.18 -11.02 17.40
C VAL A 180 5.17 -10.18 18.67
N GLN A 181 4.41 -10.62 19.69
CA GLN A 181 4.30 -9.89 20.97
C GLN A 181 5.40 -10.26 21.97
N PHE A 182 5.76 -11.53 22.05
CA PHE A 182 6.73 -12.04 23.05
C PHE A 182 7.85 -12.84 22.38
N SER A 183 7.52 -13.94 21.75
CA SER A 183 8.46 -14.83 21.06
C SER A 183 7.90 -15.32 19.74
N LEU A 184 8.77 -15.59 18.80
CA LEU A 184 8.39 -16.20 17.53
C LEU A 184 7.97 -17.65 17.77
N THR A 185 6.82 -18.03 17.21
CA THR A 185 6.29 -19.40 17.27
C THR A 185 6.13 -19.97 15.87
N HIS A 186 6.06 -21.28 15.76
CA HIS A 186 5.82 -21.95 14.47
C HIS A 186 4.49 -21.52 13.82
N GLU A 187 3.46 -21.22 14.64
CA GLU A 187 2.17 -20.72 14.17
C GLU A 187 2.33 -19.36 13.49
N LEU A 188 3.06 -18.42 14.11
CA LEU A 188 3.34 -17.10 13.52
C LEU A 188 4.18 -17.20 12.24
N GLU A 189 5.11 -18.18 12.16
CA GLU A 189 5.86 -18.46 10.93
C GLU A 189 4.94 -18.97 9.82
N GLN A 190 4.02 -19.87 10.16
CA GLN A 190 3.02 -20.38 9.21
C GLN A 190 2.06 -19.28 8.76
N ASP A 191 1.63 -18.39 9.67
CA ASP A 191 0.79 -17.25 9.34
C ASP A 191 1.50 -16.31 8.36
N LEU A 192 2.80 -16.07 8.55
CA LEU A 192 3.58 -15.29 7.60
C LEU A 192 3.67 -15.99 6.23
N ALA A 193 3.91 -17.29 6.19
CA ALA A 193 3.91 -18.06 4.96
C ALA A 193 2.55 -17.98 4.24
N ASN A 194 1.45 -18.07 4.99
CA ASN A 194 0.09 -17.95 4.46
C ASN A 194 -0.17 -16.57 3.82
N CYS A 195 0.45 -15.48 4.35
CA CYS A 195 0.38 -14.16 3.71
C CYS A 195 0.89 -14.20 2.26
N TYR A 196 2.03 -14.87 2.02
CA TYR A 196 2.61 -15.00 0.68
C TYR A 196 1.80 -15.94 -0.21
N ILE A 197 1.43 -17.13 0.28
CA ILE A 197 0.66 -18.13 -0.46
C ILE A 197 -0.68 -17.55 -0.93
N ASN A 198 -1.45 -16.98 0.00
CA ASN A 198 -2.78 -16.47 -0.29
C ASN A 198 -2.73 -15.23 -1.20
N THR A 199 -1.68 -14.40 -1.09
CA THR A 199 -1.46 -13.28 -2.02
C THR A 199 -1.17 -13.80 -3.43
N LEU A 200 -0.31 -14.81 -3.60
CA LEU A 200 -0.02 -15.39 -4.90
C LEU A 200 -1.24 -16.11 -5.49
N ASN A 201 -2.03 -16.80 -4.67
CA ASN A 201 -3.30 -17.38 -5.11
C ASN A 201 -4.27 -16.29 -5.61
N MET A 202 -4.36 -15.17 -4.90
CA MET A 202 -5.16 -14.02 -5.34
C MET A 202 -4.64 -13.42 -6.65
N CYS A 203 -3.32 -13.35 -6.85
CA CYS A 203 -2.74 -12.95 -8.13
C CYS A 203 -3.17 -13.90 -9.26
N MET A 204 -3.08 -15.21 -9.04
CA MET A 204 -3.48 -16.23 -10.02
C MET A 204 -4.96 -16.12 -10.37
N GLU A 205 -5.84 -16.02 -9.38
CA GLU A 205 -7.30 -15.90 -9.54
C GLU A 205 -7.71 -14.65 -10.31
N ASN A 206 -6.94 -13.56 -10.17
CA ASN A 206 -7.21 -12.27 -10.82
C ASN A 206 -6.33 -12.03 -12.08
N SER A 207 -5.60 -13.02 -12.55
CA SER A 207 -4.71 -12.92 -13.72
C SER A 207 -3.65 -11.82 -13.60
N LEU A 208 -3.19 -11.51 -12.38
CA LEU A 208 -2.10 -10.58 -12.12
C LEU A 208 -0.76 -11.34 -12.26
N LYS A 209 0.09 -10.85 -13.15
CA LYS A 209 1.33 -11.53 -13.54
C LYS A 209 2.58 -11.00 -12.85
N THR A 210 2.51 -9.77 -12.35
CA THR A 210 3.63 -9.10 -11.69
C THR A 210 3.19 -8.58 -10.33
N VAL A 211 3.91 -8.97 -9.26
CA VAL A 211 3.59 -8.56 -7.90
C VAL A 211 4.85 -8.14 -7.14
N ALA A 212 4.74 -7.07 -6.35
CA ALA A 212 5.79 -6.64 -5.44
C ALA A 212 5.34 -6.78 -3.98
N PHE A 213 6.08 -7.54 -3.20
CA PHE A 213 5.88 -7.72 -1.77
C PHE A 213 6.73 -6.73 -0.98
N CYS A 214 6.14 -6.03 -0.02
CA CYS A 214 6.91 -5.38 1.04
C CYS A 214 7.38 -6.41 2.09
N CYS A 215 8.27 -5.99 3.00
CA CYS A 215 8.71 -6.82 4.12
C CYS A 215 7.59 -6.98 5.16
N ILE A 216 6.68 -7.95 4.96
CA ILE A 216 5.50 -8.16 5.78
C ILE A 216 5.90 -8.42 7.24
N SER A 217 5.22 -7.77 8.19
CA SER A 217 5.39 -7.89 9.64
C SER A 217 6.71 -7.42 10.25
N THR A 218 7.72 -7.01 9.48
CA THR A 218 9.05 -6.66 10.00
C THR A 218 9.14 -5.24 10.61
N GLY A 219 8.10 -4.44 10.45
CA GLY A 219 8.02 -3.09 11.06
C GLY A 219 7.43 -3.14 12.48
N VAL A 220 6.28 -2.48 12.66
CA VAL A 220 5.57 -2.38 13.95
C VAL A 220 5.01 -3.69 14.48
N PHE A 221 5.03 -4.77 13.70
CA PHE A 221 4.62 -6.12 14.10
C PHE A 221 5.78 -6.97 14.63
N HIS A 222 7.01 -6.45 14.61
CA HIS A 222 8.19 -6.99 15.27
C HIS A 222 8.60 -8.42 14.86
N PHE A 223 8.23 -8.88 13.67
CA PHE A 223 8.73 -10.15 13.16
C PHE A 223 10.23 -10.02 12.85
N PRO A 224 11.12 -10.96 13.25
CA PRO A 224 12.55 -10.88 12.99
C PRO A 224 12.84 -10.83 11.47
N ASN A 225 13.56 -9.79 11.01
CA ASN A 225 13.72 -9.48 9.58
C ASN A 225 14.37 -10.63 8.79
N GLU A 226 15.45 -11.19 9.29
CA GLU A 226 16.15 -12.32 8.66
C GLU A 226 15.22 -13.52 8.50
N ARG A 227 14.51 -13.90 9.58
CA ARG A 227 13.59 -15.02 9.54
C ARG A 227 12.39 -14.77 8.64
N ALA A 228 11.89 -13.55 8.61
CA ALA A 228 10.82 -13.16 7.69
C ALA A 228 11.25 -13.30 6.22
N ALA A 229 12.46 -12.89 5.88
CA ALA A 229 13.02 -13.03 4.53
C ALA A 229 13.20 -14.51 4.12
N GLU A 230 13.73 -15.36 5.02
CA GLU A 230 13.84 -16.80 4.78
C GLU A 230 12.48 -17.43 4.46
N ILE A 231 11.45 -17.12 5.27
CA ILE A 231 10.08 -17.62 5.06
C ILE A 231 9.52 -17.09 3.73
N ALA A 232 9.68 -15.80 3.46
CA ALA A 232 9.21 -15.19 2.22
C ALA A 232 9.79 -15.87 0.99
N VAL A 233 11.13 -16.00 0.93
CA VAL A 233 11.83 -16.56 -0.22
C VAL A 233 11.51 -18.05 -0.40
N SER A 234 11.55 -18.84 0.69
CA SER A 234 11.26 -20.28 0.61
C SER A 234 9.81 -20.54 0.20
N THR A 235 8.85 -19.81 0.77
CA THR A 235 7.42 -19.95 0.46
C THR A 235 7.11 -19.58 -0.99
N VAL A 236 7.62 -18.43 -1.45
CA VAL A 236 7.39 -17.98 -2.84
C VAL A 236 8.01 -18.95 -3.83
N ARG A 237 9.23 -19.45 -3.59
CA ARG A 237 9.88 -20.46 -4.46
C ARG A 237 9.09 -21.76 -4.52
N SER A 238 8.61 -22.27 -3.37
CA SER A 238 7.77 -23.47 -3.35
C SER A 238 6.52 -23.27 -4.17
N TRP A 239 5.81 -22.17 -3.94
CA TRP A 239 4.59 -21.87 -4.68
C TRP A 239 4.82 -21.76 -6.20
N LEU A 240 5.90 -21.07 -6.63
CA LEU A 240 6.25 -20.96 -8.05
C LEU A 240 6.58 -22.30 -8.69
N SER A 241 7.23 -23.21 -7.97
CA SER A 241 7.54 -24.56 -8.46
C SER A 241 6.27 -25.41 -8.66
N GLU A 242 5.24 -25.18 -7.85
CA GLU A 242 3.93 -25.85 -7.96
C GLU A 242 3.03 -25.20 -9.03
N HIS A 243 3.31 -23.93 -9.42
CA HIS A 243 2.52 -23.15 -10.35
C HIS A 243 3.38 -22.57 -11.50
N PRO A 244 4.03 -23.41 -12.31
CA PRO A 244 4.96 -22.94 -13.34
C PRO A 244 4.26 -22.06 -14.38
N GLY A 245 4.87 -20.90 -14.71
CA GLY A 245 4.37 -19.97 -15.74
C GLY A 245 3.14 -19.14 -15.30
N VAL A 246 2.73 -19.22 -14.05
CA VAL A 246 1.60 -18.38 -13.55
C VAL A 246 2.04 -16.94 -13.34
N MET A 247 3.24 -16.70 -12.80
CA MET A 247 3.79 -15.36 -12.57
C MET A 247 4.90 -15.05 -13.58
N ASP A 248 4.89 -13.83 -14.10
CA ASP A 248 5.97 -13.29 -14.92
C ASP A 248 7.06 -12.66 -14.05
N ARG A 249 6.69 -12.07 -12.92
CA ARG A 249 7.63 -11.45 -11.98
C ARG A 249 7.09 -11.40 -10.56
N VAL A 250 7.90 -11.83 -9.59
CA VAL A 250 7.69 -11.59 -8.16
C VAL A 250 8.87 -10.76 -7.64
N ILE A 251 8.59 -9.62 -7.05
CA ILE A 251 9.58 -8.66 -6.57
C ILE A 251 9.52 -8.63 -5.05
N PHE A 252 10.63 -8.91 -4.38
CA PHE A 252 10.81 -8.58 -2.97
C PHE A 252 11.28 -7.13 -2.89
N ASN A 253 10.38 -6.26 -2.46
CA ASN A 253 10.69 -4.85 -2.24
C ASN A 253 11.23 -4.67 -0.83
N VAL A 254 12.44 -4.20 -0.73
CA VAL A 254 13.11 -3.84 0.52
C VAL A 254 13.33 -2.33 0.59
N PHE A 255 13.37 -1.78 1.78
CA PHE A 255 13.57 -0.34 1.96
C PHE A 255 14.92 -0.01 2.59
N LYS A 256 15.35 -0.77 3.60
CA LYS A 256 16.62 -0.58 4.29
C LYS A 256 17.75 -1.38 3.63
N ASP A 257 18.99 -0.90 3.75
CA ASP A 257 20.18 -1.63 3.29
C ASP A 257 20.35 -2.98 3.96
N GLU A 258 20.03 -3.05 5.26
CA GLU A 258 20.04 -4.28 6.05
C GLU A 258 19.10 -5.34 5.48
N ASP A 259 17.86 -4.96 5.18
CA ASP A 259 16.85 -5.90 4.65
C ASP A 259 17.30 -6.52 3.31
N ARG A 260 18.02 -5.75 2.48
CA ARG A 260 18.54 -6.25 1.20
C ARG A 260 19.52 -7.42 1.34
N GLY A 261 20.19 -7.51 2.49
CA GLY A 261 21.14 -8.59 2.76
C GLY A 261 20.48 -9.92 3.12
N TYR A 262 19.21 -9.92 3.49
CA TYR A 262 18.46 -11.12 3.88
C TYR A 262 17.73 -11.80 2.72
N TYR A 263 17.46 -11.10 1.63
CA TYR A 263 16.80 -11.59 0.41
C TYR A 263 17.85 -11.94 -0.67
#